data_f307542b5139502661f6bdfc71df7224
#
_entry.id   f307542b5139502661f6bdfc71df7224
#
_cell.length_a   1.000
_cell.length_b   1.000
_cell.length_c   1.000
_cell.angle_alpha   90.00
_cell.angle_beta   90.00
_cell.angle_gamma   90.00
#
_symmetry.space_group_name_H-M   'P 1'
#
loop_
_entity.id
_entity.type
_entity.pdbx_description
1 polymer ?
#
loop_
_entity_poly.entity_id
_entity_poly.type
_entity_poly.pdbx_seq_one_letter_code
_entity_poly.pdbx_strand_id
1 'polypeptide(L)'
;MVEALDRQELEEAEVQFQQALLEDSEAQLLDLGQYLESIGFYPQAKEIYEQIAETYPEVYLSLATILAEEGQMEEAFAYLEEIEPDSNWYVASLLVKADLYQMEGLADVAREKLVEAAHLSDDPIIQLGLAEIDLELERYQEAIQEYAQLDNREILEATGISTYQRIGFAYANLGKFEAAVPFLEKALEIEFDDQIAYELATLLSDQEEFQKALIYYKQIDTLSPDFEGYEYGYALALQSENDREKALEIAKQGIQKNPFDAQLKLFASQLSYELHQPEQAEAYLLEAKEVADDLEEIALRLTTLYLEQERFDQVLAWQNEEVETVVTRWNIARALAALEKTEEAVSAYQELYEDLKDNPEFLEAYVYLLREAGDVSKAREVANQYLAIVPDDVQMQTLYDSL
;
A
#
# COMPACT_ATOMS: atom_id res chain seq x y z
N MET A 1 42.02 21.74 -16.94
CA MET A 1 40.80 20.90 -17.10
C MET A 1 39.56 21.56 -16.54
N VAL A 2 39.52 21.93 -15.26
CA VAL A 2 38.32 22.52 -14.60
C VAL A 2 37.80 23.75 -15.36
N GLU A 3 38.65 24.72 -15.70
CA GLU A 3 38.23 25.88 -16.46
C GLU A 3 37.67 25.58 -17.87
N ALA A 4 38.14 24.49 -18.51
CA ALA A 4 37.63 24.06 -19.81
C ALA A 4 36.25 23.37 -19.64
N LEU A 5 36.02 22.62 -18.56
CA LEU A 5 34.69 22.06 -18.19
C LEU A 5 33.70 23.18 -17.92
N ASP A 6 34.07 24.22 -17.18
CA ASP A 6 33.20 25.38 -16.93
C ASP A 6 32.77 26.10 -18.20
N ARG A 7 33.62 26.08 -19.26
CA ARG A 7 33.31 26.65 -20.56
C ARG A 7 32.62 25.69 -21.52
N GLN A 8 32.39 24.43 -21.09
CA GLN A 8 31.82 23.35 -21.89
C GLN A 8 32.69 22.95 -23.11
N GLU A 9 34.01 23.15 -23.02
CA GLU A 9 35.01 22.84 -24.05
C GLU A 9 35.56 21.42 -23.79
N LEU A 10 34.72 20.37 -24.03
CA LEU A 10 35.00 19.01 -23.64
C LEU A 10 36.27 18.41 -24.27
N GLU A 11 36.56 18.73 -25.53
CA GLU A 11 37.80 18.26 -26.22
C GLU A 11 39.04 18.85 -25.56
N GLU A 12 39.02 20.12 -25.18
CA GLU A 12 40.13 20.77 -24.48
C GLU A 12 40.26 20.22 -23.04
N ALA A 13 39.14 20.01 -22.38
CA ALA A 13 39.12 19.40 -21.03
C ALA A 13 39.75 18.02 -21.05
N GLU A 14 39.48 17.18 -22.03
CA GLU A 14 40.07 15.85 -22.18
C GLU A 14 41.57 15.92 -22.42
N VAL A 15 42.05 16.81 -23.29
CA VAL A 15 43.50 16.99 -23.50
C VAL A 15 44.18 17.42 -22.22
N GLN A 16 43.59 18.36 -21.47
CA GLN A 16 44.15 18.82 -20.20
C GLN A 16 44.11 17.72 -19.11
N PHE A 17 43.09 16.87 -19.16
CA PHE A 17 42.98 15.69 -18.27
C PHE A 17 44.14 14.72 -18.50
N GLN A 18 44.36 14.33 -19.73
CA GLN A 18 45.47 13.44 -20.09
C GLN A 18 46.86 14.04 -19.73
N GLN A 19 46.99 15.37 -19.85
CA GLN A 19 48.20 16.06 -19.42
C GLN A 19 48.34 16.03 -17.89
N ALA A 20 47.27 16.27 -17.15
CA ALA A 20 47.29 16.20 -15.68
C ALA A 20 47.72 14.82 -15.16
N LEU A 21 47.20 13.73 -15.74
CA LEU A 21 47.59 12.36 -15.40
C LEU A 21 49.11 12.10 -15.54
N LEU A 22 49.80 12.82 -16.44
CA LEU A 22 51.22 12.65 -16.70
C LEU A 22 52.12 13.60 -15.92
N GLU A 23 51.65 14.79 -15.62
CA GLU A 23 52.50 15.89 -15.12
C GLU A 23 52.21 16.29 -13.68
N ASP A 24 50.95 16.09 -13.20
CA ASP A 24 50.53 16.53 -11.88
C ASP A 24 51.02 15.57 -10.78
N SER A 25 51.20 16.10 -9.58
CA SER A 25 51.53 15.27 -8.40
C SER A 25 50.28 14.48 -7.96
N GLU A 26 50.48 13.34 -7.30
CA GLU A 26 49.41 12.50 -6.78
C GLU A 26 48.42 13.28 -5.88
N ALA A 27 48.93 14.25 -5.09
CA ALA A 27 48.04 15.13 -4.29
C ALA A 27 47.13 16.03 -5.15
N GLN A 28 47.66 16.54 -6.27
CA GLN A 28 46.84 17.33 -7.22
C GLN A 28 45.85 16.44 -7.97
N LEU A 29 46.25 15.21 -8.29
CA LEU A 29 45.37 14.20 -8.88
C LEU A 29 44.28 13.80 -7.91
N LEU A 30 44.56 13.66 -6.59
CA LEU A 30 43.53 13.42 -5.59
C LEU A 30 42.47 14.53 -5.57
N ASP A 31 42.93 15.81 -5.48
CA ASP A 31 42.03 16.98 -5.51
C ASP A 31 41.19 17.01 -6.79
N LEU A 32 41.82 16.71 -7.94
CA LEU A 32 41.12 16.67 -9.23
C LEU A 32 40.10 15.51 -9.30
N GLY A 33 40.48 14.31 -8.83
CA GLY A 33 39.60 13.15 -8.79
C GLY A 33 38.35 13.41 -7.94
N GLN A 34 38.53 13.96 -6.73
CA GLN A 34 37.41 14.34 -5.84
C GLN A 34 36.50 15.39 -6.46
N TYR A 35 37.07 16.39 -7.15
CA TYR A 35 36.27 17.37 -7.87
C TYR A 35 35.46 16.73 -9.01
N LEU A 36 36.09 15.87 -9.83
CA LEU A 36 35.43 15.19 -10.94
C LEU A 36 34.31 14.26 -10.47
N GLU A 37 34.52 13.52 -9.39
CA GLU A 37 33.54 12.71 -8.73
C GLU A 37 32.32 13.56 -8.28
N SER A 38 32.59 14.71 -7.63
CA SER A 38 31.55 15.61 -7.12
C SER A 38 30.63 16.20 -8.21
N ILE A 39 31.13 16.29 -9.47
CA ILE A 39 30.37 16.78 -10.62
C ILE A 39 29.91 15.66 -11.57
N GLY A 40 30.06 14.38 -11.16
CA GLY A 40 29.56 13.21 -11.88
C GLY A 40 30.43 12.73 -13.05
N PHE A 41 31.70 13.15 -13.12
CA PHE A 41 32.68 12.64 -14.10
C PHE A 41 33.37 11.38 -13.58
N TYR A 42 32.57 10.35 -13.26
CA TYR A 42 33.02 9.10 -12.66
C TYR A 42 34.10 8.35 -13.45
N PRO A 43 34.05 8.23 -14.80
CA PRO A 43 35.12 7.54 -15.54
C PRO A 43 36.49 8.17 -15.37
N GLN A 44 36.56 9.50 -15.39
CA GLN A 44 37.82 10.23 -15.23
C GLN A 44 38.28 10.21 -13.76
N ALA A 45 37.37 10.31 -12.79
CA ALA A 45 37.69 10.15 -11.38
C ALA A 45 38.28 8.76 -11.10
N LYS A 46 37.65 7.70 -11.64
CA LYS A 46 38.13 6.30 -11.55
C LYS A 46 39.54 6.15 -12.10
N GLU A 47 39.83 6.68 -13.30
CA GLU A 47 41.18 6.61 -13.90
C GLU A 47 42.24 7.26 -13.01
N ILE A 48 41.91 8.40 -12.39
CA ILE A 48 42.79 9.05 -11.42
C ILE A 48 43.00 8.16 -10.19
N TYR A 49 41.92 7.69 -9.60
CA TYR A 49 41.95 6.93 -8.36
C TYR A 49 42.72 5.61 -8.51
N GLU A 50 42.57 4.91 -9.64
CA GLU A 50 43.32 3.72 -9.95
C GLU A 50 44.84 4.00 -9.99
N GLN A 51 45.27 5.21 -10.44
CA GLN A 51 46.67 5.59 -10.49
C GLN A 51 47.29 5.89 -9.12
N ILE A 52 46.50 6.45 -8.17
CA ILE A 52 47.00 6.95 -6.88
C ILE A 52 46.64 6.07 -5.68
N ALA A 53 45.88 4.98 -5.89
CA ALA A 53 45.31 4.16 -4.82
C ALA A 53 46.34 3.57 -3.83
N GLU A 54 47.53 3.24 -4.29
CA GLU A 54 48.61 2.73 -3.41
C GLU A 54 49.07 3.79 -2.40
N THR A 55 49.02 5.07 -2.76
CA THR A 55 49.49 6.18 -1.91
C THR A 55 48.35 6.74 -1.05
N TYR A 56 47.12 6.72 -1.57
CA TYR A 56 45.92 7.28 -0.93
C TYR A 56 44.82 6.21 -0.78
N PRO A 57 44.90 5.36 0.27
CA PRO A 57 43.95 4.26 0.47
C PRO A 57 42.48 4.69 0.59
N GLU A 58 42.18 5.96 0.91
CA GLU A 58 40.83 6.52 0.93
C GLU A 58 40.12 6.41 -0.40
N VAL A 59 40.83 6.46 -1.53
CA VAL A 59 40.21 6.39 -2.85
C VAL A 59 39.65 5.00 -3.17
N TYR A 60 40.06 3.96 -2.44
CA TYR A 60 39.46 2.63 -2.57
C TYR A 60 37.96 2.65 -2.26
N LEU A 61 37.51 3.53 -1.36
CA LEU A 61 36.10 3.71 -1.05
C LEU A 61 35.32 4.25 -2.26
N SER A 62 35.81 5.34 -2.87
CA SER A 62 35.24 5.95 -4.07
C SER A 62 35.28 4.98 -5.26
N LEU A 63 36.41 4.26 -5.46
CA LEU A 63 36.51 3.24 -6.51
C LEU A 63 35.44 2.16 -6.36
N ALA A 64 35.25 1.65 -5.15
CA ALA A 64 34.25 0.64 -4.89
C ALA A 64 32.82 1.15 -5.17
N THR A 65 32.51 2.38 -4.77
CA THR A 65 31.21 2.98 -5.03
C THR A 65 30.97 3.18 -6.53
N ILE A 66 31.93 3.73 -7.26
CA ILE A 66 31.82 3.93 -8.71
C ILE A 66 31.64 2.60 -9.44
N LEU A 67 32.41 1.57 -9.08
CA LEU A 67 32.30 0.24 -9.68
C LEU A 67 30.97 -0.44 -9.40
N ALA A 68 30.44 -0.26 -8.20
CA ALA A 68 29.13 -0.78 -7.84
C ALA A 68 28.00 -0.14 -8.69
N GLU A 69 28.05 1.18 -8.91
CA GLU A 69 27.13 1.87 -9.81
C GLU A 69 27.25 1.40 -11.27
N GLU A 70 28.44 1.00 -11.69
CA GLU A 70 28.71 0.37 -12.99
C GLU A 70 28.26 -1.11 -13.05
N GLY A 71 27.80 -1.70 -11.94
CA GLY A 71 27.40 -3.11 -11.83
C GLY A 71 28.59 -4.08 -11.70
N GLN A 72 29.79 -3.58 -11.39
CA GLN A 72 31.02 -4.36 -11.24
C GLN A 72 31.26 -4.72 -9.76
N MET A 73 30.31 -5.42 -9.14
CA MET A 73 30.32 -5.70 -7.69
C MET A 73 31.55 -6.48 -7.21
N GLU A 74 32.02 -7.50 -7.97
CA GLU A 74 33.20 -8.28 -7.59
C GLU A 74 34.48 -7.41 -7.49
N GLU A 75 34.63 -6.47 -8.44
CA GLU A 75 35.77 -5.55 -8.46
C GLU A 75 35.63 -4.49 -7.34
N ALA A 76 34.40 -4.01 -7.06
CA ALA A 76 34.13 -3.11 -5.94
C ALA A 76 34.55 -3.73 -4.61
N PHE A 77 34.16 -4.97 -4.33
CA PHE A 77 34.58 -5.67 -3.12
C PHE A 77 36.11 -5.89 -3.07
N ALA A 78 36.74 -6.20 -4.21
CA ALA A 78 38.20 -6.39 -4.24
C ALA A 78 38.96 -5.14 -3.79
N TYR A 79 38.54 -3.94 -4.21
CA TYR A 79 39.13 -2.69 -3.71
C TYR A 79 38.89 -2.46 -2.22
N LEU A 80 37.74 -2.81 -1.69
CA LEU A 80 37.45 -2.68 -0.26
C LEU A 80 38.24 -3.68 0.60
N GLU A 81 38.70 -4.81 0.03
CA GLU A 81 39.56 -5.78 0.72
C GLU A 81 41.00 -5.30 0.85
N GLU A 82 41.46 -4.35 0.02
CA GLU A 82 42.77 -3.71 0.15
C GLU A 82 42.90 -2.81 1.39
N ILE A 83 41.75 -2.45 2.02
CA ILE A 83 41.72 -1.63 3.24
C ILE A 83 41.90 -2.53 4.47
N GLU A 84 43.10 -2.57 5.04
CA GLU A 84 43.43 -3.38 6.19
C GLU A 84 42.72 -2.95 7.48
N PRO A 85 42.44 -3.85 8.45
CA PRO A 85 41.71 -3.54 9.67
C PRO A 85 42.35 -2.49 10.60
N ASP A 86 43.65 -2.21 10.46
CA ASP A 86 44.34 -1.16 11.21
C ASP A 86 44.34 0.20 10.49
N SER A 87 43.76 0.28 9.32
CA SER A 87 43.57 1.53 8.57
C SER A 87 42.55 2.45 9.23
N ASN A 88 42.79 3.77 9.17
CA ASN A 88 41.80 4.78 9.56
C ASN A 88 40.53 4.73 8.71
N TRP A 89 40.59 4.10 7.53
CA TRP A 89 39.50 3.97 6.60
C TRP A 89 38.70 2.67 6.75
N TYR A 90 39.11 1.79 7.69
CA TYR A 90 38.47 0.48 7.84
C TYR A 90 37.00 0.57 8.20
N VAL A 91 36.64 1.43 9.17
CA VAL A 91 35.24 1.63 9.52
C VAL A 91 34.41 2.12 8.31
N ALA A 92 34.96 3.08 7.56
CA ALA A 92 34.29 3.55 6.34
C ALA A 92 34.15 2.44 5.28
N SER A 93 35.15 1.55 5.16
CA SER A 93 35.07 0.40 4.24
C SER A 93 33.98 -0.59 4.66
N LEU A 94 33.73 -0.78 5.96
CA LEU A 94 32.63 -1.60 6.45
C LEU A 94 31.26 -1.02 6.10
N LEU A 95 31.12 0.31 6.14
CA LEU A 95 29.88 0.99 5.74
C LEU A 95 29.63 0.80 4.23
N VAL A 96 30.65 1.07 3.39
CA VAL A 96 30.51 0.84 1.94
C VAL A 96 30.22 -0.63 1.65
N LYS A 97 30.89 -1.58 2.34
CA LYS A 97 30.57 -3.01 2.20
C LYS A 97 29.13 -3.32 2.58
N ALA A 98 28.59 -2.70 3.64
CA ALA A 98 27.21 -2.88 4.04
C ALA A 98 26.26 -2.38 2.96
N ASP A 99 26.50 -1.18 2.41
CA ASP A 99 25.70 -0.63 1.31
C ASP A 99 25.71 -1.54 0.07
N LEU A 100 26.88 -2.05 -0.32
CA LEU A 100 27.01 -2.98 -1.45
C LEU A 100 26.26 -4.29 -1.21
N TYR A 101 26.35 -4.87 -0.02
CA TYR A 101 25.59 -6.08 0.32
C TYR A 101 24.09 -5.82 0.31
N GLN A 102 23.64 -4.65 0.75
CA GLN A 102 22.23 -4.27 0.70
C GLN A 102 21.75 -4.10 -0.75
N MET A 103 22.55 -3.49 -1.64
CA MET A 103 22.25 -3.41 -3.07
C MET A 103 22.11 -4.80 -3.73
N GLU A 104 22.87 -5.80 -3.26
CA GLU A 104 22.77 -7.19 -3.70
C GLU A 104 21.61 -7.97 -3.03
N GLY A 105 20.82 -7.33 -2.17
CA GLY A 105 19.73 -7.97 -1.41
C GLY A 105 20.20 -8.88 -0.27
N LEU A 106 21.45 -8.74 0.16
CA LEU A 106 22.07 -9.52 1.22
C LEU A 106 22.05 -8.76 2.56
N ALA A 107 20.87 -8.32 2.97
CA ALA A 107 20.69 -7.47 4.16
C ALA A 107 21.24 -8.07 5.46
N ASP A 108 21.18 -9.40 5.65
CA ASP A 108 21.81 -10.06 6.82
C ASP A 108 23.33 -9.87 6.85
N VAL A 109 24.01 -9.93 5.68
CA VAL A 109 25.46 -9.74 5.58
C VAL A 109 25.81 -8.27 5.77
N ALA A 110 25.02 -7.36 5.19
CA ALA A 110 25.13 -5.92 5.41
C ALA A 110 25.07 -5.59 6.91
N ARG A 111 24.10 -6.17 7.61
CA ARG A 111 23.99 -6.05 9.07
C ARG A 111 25.24 -6.49 9.83
N GLU A 112 25.83 -7.62 9.45
CA GLU A 112 27.09 -8.08 10.08
C GLU A 112 28.21 -7.04 9.94
N LYS A 113 28.30 -6.36 8.80
CA LYS A 113 29.29 -5.30 8.58
C LYS A 113 29.00 -4.05 9.42
N LEU A 114 27.72 -3.67 9.56
CA LEU A 114 27.34 -2.56 10.44
C LEU A 114 27.59 -2.88 11.92
N VAL A 115 27.34 -4.11 12.37
CA VAL A 115 27.66 -4.55 13.73
C VAL A 115 29.17 -4.48 13.98
N GLU A 116 30.00 -4.91 13.01
CA GLU A 116 31.45 -4.81 13.10
C GLU A 116 31.90 -3.34 13.18
N ALA A 117 31.30 -2.45 12.37
CA ALA A 117 31.56 -1.01 12.39
C ALA A 117 31.18 -0.38 13.73
N ALA A 118 29.99 -0.73 14.28
CA ALA A 118 29.51 -0.23 15.57
C ALA A 118 30.37 -0.68 16.77
N HIS A 119 31.09 -1.80 16.66
CA HIS A 119 32.07 -2.19 17.68
C HIS A 119 33.36 -1.36 17.64
N LEU A 120 33.63 -0.69 16.52
CA LEU A 120 34.86 0.08 16.30
C LEU A 120 34.64 1.60 16.42
N SER A 121 33.40 2.07 16.34
CA SER A 121 33.07 3.49 16.35
C SER A 121 31.72 3.72 17.03
N ASP A 122 31.69 4.77 17.86
CA ASP A 122 30.45 5.27 18.51
C ASP A 122 29.69 6.30 17.63
N ASP A 123 29.92 6.34 16.31
CA ASP A 123 29.29 7.29 15.41
C ASP A 123 27.76 7.02 15.34
N PRO A 124 26.91 8.01 15.67
CA PRO A 124 25.46 7.86 15.62
C PRO A 124 24.91 7.42 14.23
N ILE A 125 25.60 7.76 13.14
CA ILE A 125 25.20 7.36 11.78
C ILE A 125 25.34 5.84 11.56
N ILE A 126 26.39 5.24 12.15
CA ILE A 126 26.55 3.76 12.10
C ILE A 126 25.42 3.08 12.87
N GLN A 127 25.09 3.61 14.05
CA GLN A 127 23.99 3.11 14.86
C GLN A 127 22.65 3.28 14.14
N LEU A 128 22.45 4.40 13.44
CA LEU A 128 21.29 4.62 12.57
C LEU A 128 21.22 3.58 11.45
N GLY A 129 22.33 3.35 10.73
CA GLY A 129 22.40 2.32 9.68
C GLY A 129 22.03 0.94 10.20
N LEU A 130 22.51 0.57 11.40
CA LEU A 130 22.16 -0.70 12.04
C LEU A 130 20.66 -0.76 12.38
N ALA A 131 20.07 0.32 12.88
CA ALA A 131 18.64 0.39 13.18
C ALA A 131 17.77 0.29 11.91
N GLU A 132 18.16 0.97 10.81
CA GLU A 132 17.44 0.91 9.52
C GLU A 132 17.49 -0.51 8.92
N ILE A 133 18.65 -1.18 8.95
CA ILE A 133 18.75 -2.55 8.43
C ILE A 133 18.00 -3.57 9.31
N ASP A 134 17.97 -3.38 10.62
CA ASP A 134 17.15 -4.21 11.51
C ASP A 134 15.65 -4.00 11.26
N LEU A 135 15.25 -2.79 10.88
CA LEU A 135 13.88 -2.49 10.45
C LEU A 135 13.52 -3.19 9.12
N GLU A 136 14.43 -3.14 8.14
CA GLU A 136 14.28 -3.83 6.85
C GLU A 136 14.17 -5.36 7.02
N LEU A 137 14.96 -5.92 7.94
CA LEU A 137 14.95 -7.35 8.29
C LEU A 137 13.76 -7.75 9.20
N GLU A 138 12.81 -6.84 9.44
CA GLU A 138 11.68 -7.05 10.35
C GLU A 138 12.10 -7.39 11.79
N ARG A 139 13.32 -7.05 12.17
CA ARG A 139 13.85 -7.20 13.53
C ARG A 139 13.44 -5.99 14.39
N TYR A 140 12.13 -5.76 14.47
CA TYR A 140 11.56 -4.55 15.07
C TYR A 140 11.99 -4.31 16.52
N GLN A 141 12.23 -5.38 17.29
CA GLN A 141 12.61 -5.24 18.69
C GLN A 141 14.05 -4.70 18.81
N GLU A 142 14.96 -5.18 17.97
CA GLU A 142 16.34 -4.74 17.86
C GLU A 142 16.37 -3.31 17.32
N ALA A 143 15.67 -3.02 16.24
CA ALA A 143 15.56 -1.68 15.68
C ALA A 143 15.11 -0.63 16.71
N ILE A 144 14.09 -0.94 17.53
CA ILE A 144 13.65 -0.05 18.62
C ILE A 144 14.76 0.23 19.61
N GLN A 145 15.56 -0.78 19.98
CA GLN A 145 16.66 -0.61 20.94
C GLN A 145 17.77 0.28 20.38
N GLU A 146 18.07 0.12 19.08
CA GLU A 146 19.08 0.91 18.40
C GLU A 146 18.62 2.37 18.22
N TYR A 147 17.41 2.62 17.71
CA TYR A 147 16.87 3.97 17.60
C TYR A 147 16.74 4.69 18.95
N ALA A 148 16.42 3.97 20.03
CA ALA A 148 16.27 4.55 21.35
C ALA A 148 17.59 5.09 21.95
N GLN A 149 18.76 4.70 21.40
CA GLN A 149 20.07 5.19 21.80
C GLN A 149 20.44 6.51 21.10
N LEU A 150 19.72 6.85 20.01
CA LEU A 150 20.00 8.02 19.19
C LEU A 150 19.29 9.27 19.69
N ASP A 151 19.94 10.43 19.58
CA ASP A 151 19.27 11.72 19.76
C ASP A 151 18.46 12.05 18.51
N ASN A 152 17.12 12.07 18.64
CA ASN A 152 16.24 12.33 17.51
C ASN A 152 16.52 13.64 16.79
N ARG A 153 16.89 14.69 17.55
CA ARG A 153 17.12 15.99 16.95
C ARG A 153 18.40 16.00 16.11
N GLU A 154 19.47 15.40 16.63
CA GLU A 154 20.73 15.29 15.91
C GLU A 154 20.57 14.49 14.62
N ILE A 155 19.88 13.34 14.69
CA ILE A 155 19.64 12.48 13.53
C ILE A 155 18.73 13.18 12.51
N LEU A 156 17.65 13.81 12.97
CA LEU A 156 16.72 14.53 12.08
C LEU A 156 17.40 15.68 11.35
N GLU A 157 18.23 16.50 12.06
CA GLU A 157 18.98 17.60 11.46
C GLU A 157 20.05 17.10 10.46
N ALA A 158 20.66 15.93 10.70
CA ALA A 158 21.71 15.38 9.86
C ALA A 158 21.19 14.60 8.64
N THR A 159 20.07 13.88 8.78
CA THR A 159 19.62 12.88 7.79
C THR A 159 18.20 13.06 7.29
N GLY A 160 17.40 13.90 7.96
CA GLY A 160 15.95 14.00 7.72
C GLY A 160 15.13 12.84 8.30
N ILE A 161 15.75 11.87 9.01
CA ILE A 161 15.06 10.70 9.57
C ILE A 161 14.61 11.00 11.00
N SER A 162 13.32 10.80 11.30
CA SER A 162 12.79 10.86 12.65
C SER A 162 12.89 9.52 13.35
N THR A 163 13.73 9.41 14.38
CA THR A 163 13.83 8.18 15.19
C THR A 163 12.51 7.87 15.92
N TYR A 164 11.73 8.89 16.26
CA TYR A 164 10.41 8.70 16.86
C TYR A 164 9.42 8.04 15.87
N GLN A 165 9.41 8.48 14.63
CA GLN A 165 8.60 7.82 13.58
C GLN A 165 9.00 6.35 13.42
N ARG A 166 10.31 6.08 13.30
CA ARG A 166 10.83 4.71 13.13
C ARG A 166 10.47 3.79 14.30
N ILE A 167 10.60 4.29 15.54
CA ILE A 167 10.19 3.56 16.74
C ILE A 167 8.67 3.30 16.74
N GLY A 168 7.87 4.31 16.40
CA GLY A 168 6.41 4.19 16.28
C GLY A 168 6.02 3.12 15.26
N PHE A 169 6.60 3.18 14.06
CA PHE A 169 6.42 2.19 13.01
C PHE A 169 6.80 0.77 13.47
N ALA A 170 7.96 0.60 14.10
CA ALA A 170 8.40 -0.70 14.59
C ALA A 170 7.47 -1.27 15.67
N TYR A 171 6.96 -0.43 16.58
CA TYR A 171 5.95 -0.86 17.55
C TYR A 171 4.63 -1.25 16.91
N ALA A 172 4.18 -0.53 15.88
CA ALA A 172 2.97 -0.84 15.13
C ALA A 172 3.06 -2.22 14.46
N ASN A 173 4.21 -2.51 13.81
CA ASN A 173 4.46 -3.82 13.19
C ASN A 173 4.57 -4.97 14.19
N LEU A 174 4.95 -4.69 15.44
CA LEU A 174 4.90 -5.67 16.54
C LEU A 174 3.47 -5.87 17.10
N GLY A 175 2.47 -5.19 16.57
CA GLY A 175 1.11 -5.18 17.13
C GLY A 175 0.99 -4.46 18.48
N LYS A 176 1.99 -3.67 18.86
CA LYS A 176 2.03 -2.91 20.12
C LYS A 176 1.53 -1.47 19.89
N PHE A 177 0.31 -1.35 19.45
CA PHE A 177 -0.28 -0.09 19.00
C PHE A 177 -0.31 1.00 20.08
N GLU A 178 -0.66 0.66 21.31
CA GLU A 178 -0.64 1.59 22.43
C GLU A 178 0.76 2.20 22.69
N ALA A 179 1.82 1.46 22.34
CA ALA A 179 3.18 1.97 22.44
C ALA A 179 3.59 2.79 21.20
N ALA A 180 3.04 2.49 20.02
CA ALA A 180 3.35 3.19 18.77
C ALA A 180 2.83 4.64 18.79
N VAL A 181 1.57 4.84 19.22
CA VAL A 181 0.88 6.13 19.18
C VAL A 181 1.69 7.26 19.81
N PRO A 182 2.21 7.19 21.04
CA PRO A 182 2.97 8.29 21.66
C PRO A 182 4.23 8.70 20.89
N PHE A 183 4.86 7.74 20.19
CA PHE A 183 6.06 8.04 19.40
C PHE A 183 5.71 8.78 18.10
N LEU A 184 4.64 8.33 17.39
CA LEU A 184 4.17 9.02 16.19
C LEU A 184 3.63 10.42 16.54
N GLU A 185 2.87 10.56 17.63
CA GLU A 185 2.43 11.88 18.12
C GLU A 185 3.62 12.79 18.38
N LYS A 186 4.67 12.27 19.00
CA LYS A 186 5.87 13.07 19.30
C LYS A 186 6.64 13.47 18.06
N ALA A 187 6.67 12.62 17.02
CA ALA A 187 7.26 12.99 15.73
C ALA A 187 6.49 14.18 15.12
N LEU A 188 5.16 14.15 15.11
CA LEU A 188 4.30 15.21 14.60
C LEU A 188 4.36 16.52 15.43
N GLU A 189 4.61 16.42 16.74
CA GLU A 189 4.82 17.62 17.60
C GLU A 189 6.10 18.37 17.23
N ILE A 190 7.13 17.66 16.73
CA ILE A 190 8.41 18.28 16.33
C ILE A 190 8.28 18.93 14.96
N GLU A 191 7.74 18.20 14.01
CA GLU A 191 7.51 18.64 12.63
C GLU A 191 6.30 17.93 12.06
N PHE A 192 5.39 18.70 11.44
CA PHE A 192 4.26 18.08 10.74
C PHE A 192 4.76 17.39 9.47
N ASP A 193 4.44 16.12 9.38
CA ASP A 193 4.68 15.27 8.22
C ASP A 193 3.37 14.55 7.89
N ASP A 194 2.92 14.65 6.64
CA ASP A 194 1.64 14.10 6.20
C ASP A 194 1.61 12.58 6.18
N GLN A 195 2.75 11.93 5.88
CA GLN A 195 2.89 10.48 5.95
C GLN A 195 2.76 9.98 7.39
N ILE A 196 3.43 10.61 8.35
CA ILE A 196 3.33 10.25 9.77
C ILE A 196 1.90 10.47 10.29
N ALA A 197 1.28 11.59 9.90
CA ALA A 197 -0.10 11.89 10.27
C ALA A 197 -1.08 10.84 9.71
N TYR A 198 -0.85 10.39 8.47
CA TYR A 198 -1.64 9.34 7.83
C TYR A 198 -1.45 7.98 8.52
N GLU A 199 -0.20 7.58 8.81
CA GLU A 199 0.12 6.36 9.54
C GLU A 199 -0.57 6.32 10.91
N LEU A 200 -0.49 7.43 11.65
CA LEU A 200 -1.13 7.56 12.96
C LEU A 200 -2.66 7.54 12.87
N ALA A 201 -3.25 8.23 11.90
CA ALA A 201 -4.68 8.23 11.68
C ALA A 201 -5.20 6.83 11.32
N THR A 202 -4.50 6.12 10.46
CA THR A 202 -4.82 4.73 10.07
C THR A 202 -4.71 3.79 11.27
N LEU A 203 -3.62 3.88 12.02
CA LEU A 203 -3.40 3.08 13.22
C LEU A 203 -4.51 3.27 14.27
N LEU A 204 -4.94 4.50 14.48
CA LEU A 204 -6.05 4.83 15.40
C LEU A 204 -7.40 4.34 14.85
N SER A 205 -7.61 4.39 13.53
CA SER A 205 -8.80 3.85 12.89
C SER A 205 -8.90 2.33 13.03
N ASP A 206 -7.80 1.61 12.88
CA ASP A 206 -7.72 0.15 13.06
C ASP A 206 -8.02 -0.28 14.50
N GLN A 207 -7.80 0.63 15.46
CA GLN A 207 -8.16 0.43 16.86
C GLN A 207 -9.57 0.94 17.21
N GLU A 208 -10.35 1.33 16.22
CA GLU A 208 -11.69 1.92 16.37
C GLU A 208 -11.69 3.24 17.19
N GLU A 209 -10.51 3.88 17.35
CA GLU A 209 -10.38 5.20 18.01
C GLU A 209 -10.64 6.35 17.02
N PHE A 210 -11.79 6.29 16.31
CA PHE A 210 -12.12 7.15 15.20
C PHE A 210 -12.07 8.65 15.53
N GLN A 211 -12.49 9.05 16.73
CA GLN A 211 -12.44 10.47 17.15
C GLN A 211 -11.02 11.02 17.18
N LYS A 212 -10.03 10.21 17.59
CA LYS A 212 -8.64 10.60 17.56
C LYS A 212 -8.09 10.59 16.14
N ALA A 213 -8.41 9.55 15.35
CA ALA A 213 -8.02 9.46 13.94
C ALA A 213 -8.47 10.68 13.14
N LEU A 214 -9.69 11.17 13.38
CA LEU A 214 -10.25 12.35 12.72
C LEU A 214 -9.44 13.63 12.96
N ILE A 215 -8.69 13.73 14.07
CA ILE A 215 -7.82 14.89 14.33
C ILE A 215 -6.72 14.93 13.27
N TYR A 216 -6.08 13.80 13.01
CA TYR A 216 -4.96 13.70 12.08
C TYR A 216 -5.41 13.71 10.61
N TYR A 217 -6.49 13.04 10.24
CA TYR A 217 -7.09 13.18 8.91
C TYR A 217 -7.45 14.62 8.58
N LYS A 218 -8.01 15.37 9.55
CA LYS A 218 -8.32 16.79 9.36
C LYS A 218 -7.07 17.66 9.23
N GLN A 219 -5.98 17.30 9.91
CA GLN A 219 -4.71 17.97 9.72
C GLN A 219 -4.18 17.77 8.31
N ILE A 220 -4.21 16.54 7.78
CA ILE A 220 -3.81 16.25 6.40
C ILE A 220 -4.68 17.05 5.42
N ASP A 221 -6.01 16.97 5.55
CA ASP A 221 -6.97 17.69 4.70
C ASP A 221 -6.73 19.22 4.67
N THR A 222 -6.21 19.78 5.78
CA THR A 222 -5.98 21.22 5.93
C THR A 222 -4.58 21.66 5.51
N LEU A 223 -3.54 20.88 5.84
CA LEU A 223 -2.13 21.26 5.68
C LEU A 223 -1.50 20.67 4.42
N SER A 224 -1.96 19.51 3.99
CA SER A 224 -1.46 18.77 2.83
C SER A 224 -2.63 18.23 1.98
N PRO A 225 -3.51 19.11 1.47
CA PRO A 225 -4.71 18.65 0.74
C PRO A 225 -4.39 17.88 -0.54
N ASP A 226 -3.16 17.96 -1.06
CA ASP A 226 -2.68 17.23 -2.23
C ASP A 226 -2.09 15.85 -1.88
N PHE A 227 -1.98 15.50 -0.59
CA PHE A 227 -1.59 14.16 -0.18
C PHE A 227 -2.62 13.15 -0.69
N GLU A 228 -2.18 12.05 -1.28
CA GLU A 228 -3.06 11.10 -1.94
C GLU A 228 -3.46 9.94 -1.00
N GLY A 229 -4.69 9.49 -1.11
CA GLY A 229 -5.17 8.23 -0.53
C GLY A 229 -5.71 8.31 0.89
N TYR A 230 -5.69 9.47 1.56
CA TYR A 230 -6.24 9.60 2.91
C TYR A 230 -7.78 9.67 2.94
N GLU A 231 -8.41 10.01 1.82
CA GLU A 231 -9.83 10.33 1.76
C GLU A 231 -10.71 9.12 2.10
N TYR A 232 -10.30 7.92 1.70
CA TYR A 232 -11.04 6.70 2.06
C TYR A 232 -11.07 6.48 3.58
N GLY A 233 -9.90 6.50 4.23
CA GLY A 233 -9.78 6.35 5.68
C GLY A 233 -10.49 7.45 6.45
N TYR A 234 -10.37 8.70 5.97
CA TYR A 234 -11.07 9.85 6.57
C TYR A 234 -12.58 9.70 6.48
N ALA A 235 -13.11 9.35 5.31
CA ALA A 235 -14.53 9.17 5.11
C ALA A 235 -15.07 7.97 5.94
N LEU A 236 -14.30 6.88 6.05
CA LEU A 236 -14.64 5.72 6.89
C LEU A 236 -14.72 6.11 8.38
N ALA A 237 -13.74 6.86 8.89
CA ALA A 237 -13.75 7.35 10.26
C ALA A 237 -14.94 8.29 10.53
N LEU A 238 -15.29 9.16 9.58
CA LEU A 238 -16.47 10.01 9.68
C LEU A 238 -17.79 9.21 9.68
N GLN A 239 -17.91 8.17 8.83
CA GLN A 239 -19.07 7.29 8.81
C GLN A 239 -19.20 6.55 10.17
N SER A 240 -18.11 6.06 10.72
CA SER A 240 -18.08 5.37 12.02
C SER A 240 -18.52 6.28 13.17
N GLU A 241 -18.23 7.59 13.09
CA GLU A 241 -18.72 8.62 14.01
C GLU A 241 -20.12 9.18 13.61
N ASN A 242 -20.78 8.53 12.65
CA ASN A 242 -22.15 8.83 12.22
C ASN A 242 -22.32 10.16 11.45
N ASP A 243 -21.23 10.76 10.95
CA ASP A 243 -21.23 11.98 10.12
C ASP A 243 -21.20 11.59 8.62
N ARG A 244 -22.31 10.95 8.15
CA ARG A 244 -22.40 10.38 6.79
C ARG A 244 -22.34 11.44 5.69
N GLU A 245 -22.93 12.62 5.94
CA GLU A 245 -22.93 13.72 4.97
C GLU A 245 -21.50 14.18 4.67
N LYS A 246 -20.70 14.37 5.73
CA LYS A 246 -19.31 14.79 5.59
C LYS A 246 -18.45 13.66 5.03
N ALA A 247 -18.71 12.40 5.42
CA ALA A 247 -18.04 11.23 4.84
C ALA A 247 -18.22 11.21 3.31
N LEU A 248 -19.45 11.45 2.84
CA LEU A 248 -19.75 11.52 1.40
C LEU A 248 -19.05 12.71 0.71
N GLU A 249 -18.92 13.85 1.39
CA GLU A 249 -18.17 15.01 0.87
C GLU A 249 -16.68 14.66 0.67
N ILE A 250 -16.04 14.04 1.66
CA ILE A 250 -14.63 13.62 1.58
C ILE A 250 -14.46 12.54 0.49
N ALA A 251 -15.35 11.55 0.44
CA ALA A 251 -15.30 10.55 -0.63
C ALA A 251 -15.40 11.17 -2.03
N LYS A 252 -16.24 12.19 -2.22
CA LYS A 252 -16.32 12.96 -3.48
C LYS A 252 -15.04 13.69 -3.81
N GLN A 253 -14.36 14.27 -2.82
CA GLN A 253 -13.06 14.92 -3.03
C GLN A 253 -12.02 13.90 -3.51
N GLY A 254 -11.95 12.73 -2.88
CA GLY A 254 -11.06 11.65 -3.30
C GLY A 254 -11.34 11.13 -4.72
N ILE A 255 -12.61 10.95 -5.08
CA ILE A 255 -13.01 10.57 -6.46
C ILE A 255 -12.59 11.65 -7.49
N GLN A 256 -12.63 12.94 -7.12
CA GLN A 256 -12.16 14.02 -8.01
C GLN A 256 -10.64 13.97 -8.22
N LYS A 257 -9.87 13.60 -7.19
CA LYS A 257 -8.41 13.42 -7.29
C LYS A 257 -8.05 12.17 -8.08
N ASN A 258 -8.68 11.05 -7.76
CA ASN A 258 -8.48 9.78 -8.45
C ASN A 258 -9.81 9.22 -9.01
N PRO A 259 -10.17 9.57 -10.26
CA PRO A 259 -11.40 9.07 -10.91
C PRO A 259 -11.40 7.55 -11.19
N PHE A 260 -10.26 6.88 -11.04
CA PHE A 260 -10.12 5.44 -11.28
C PHE A 260 -10.23 4.60 -10.00
N ASP A 261 -10.45 5.21 -8.86
CA ASP A 261 -10.63 4.51 -7.58
C ASP A 261 -12.05 3.90 -7.50
N ALA A 262 -12.14 2.62 -7.85
CA ALA A 262 -13.39 1.86 -7.77
C ALA A 262 -13.87 1.69 -6.32
N GLN A 263 -12.96 1.49 -5.37
CA GLN A 263 -13.28 1.27 -3.96
C GLN A 263 -13.93 2.51 -3.35
N LEU A 264 -13.37 3.68 -3.63
CA LEU A 264 -13.92 4.94 -3.11
C LEU A 264 -15.30 5.27 -3.73
N LYS A 265 -15.53 4.92 -5.01
CA LYS A 265 -16.85 5.03 -5.66
C LYS A 265 -17.87 4.07 -5.03
N LEU A 266 -17.48 2.82 -4.75
CA LEU A 266 -18.32 1.86 -4.04
C LEU A 266 -18.70 2.37 -2.65
N PHE A 267 -17.74 2.98 -1.96
CA PHE A 267 -17.99 3.58 -0.65
C PHE A 267 -18.92 4.80 -0.72
N ALA A 268 -18.70 5.69 -1.70
CA ALA A 268 -19.61 6.83 -1.95
C ALA A 268 -21.03 6.38 -2.32
N SER A 269 -21.17 5.28 -3.05
CA SER A 269 -22.46 4.66 -3.33
C SER A 269 -23.15 4.17 -2.05
N GLN A 270 -22.42 3.48 -1.17
CA GLN A 270 -22.94 3.03 0.11
C GLN A 270 -23.44 4.20 0.97
N LEU A 271 -22.60 5.24 1.13
CA LEU A 271 -22.97 6.45 1.87
C LEU A 271 -24.20 7.14 1.28
N SER A 272 -24.28 7.20 -0.04
CA SER A 272 -25.45 7.78 -0.72
C SER A 272 -26.72 6.96 -0.47
N TYR A 273 -26.63 5.63 -0.47
CA TYR A 273 -27.74 4.75 -0.14
C TYR A 273 -28.21 4.93 1.32
N GLU A 274 -27.27 4.98 2.28
CA GLU A 274 -27.55 5.23 3.70
C GLU A 274 -28.18 6.62 3.94
N LEU A 275 -27.87 7.60 3.09
CA LEU A 275 -28.47 8.94 3.10
C LEU A 275 -29.81 9.03 2.33
N HIS A 276 -30.37 7.91 1.90
CA HIS A 276 -31.60 7.84 1.12
C HIS A 276 -31.55 8.61 -0.22
N GLN A 277 -30.38 8.54 -0.89
CA GLN A 277 -30.12 9.14 -2.20
C GLN A 277 -29.87 8.05 -3.26
N PRO A 278 -30.87 7.23 -3.62
CA PRO A 278 -30.68 6.03 -4.45
C PRO A 278 -30.18 6.35 -5.87
N GLU A 279 -30.59 7.49 -6.45
CA GLU A 279 -30.12 7.91 -7.77
C GLU A 279 -28.61 8.23 -7.76
N GLN A 280 -28.11 8.80 -6.68
CA GLN A 280 -26.70 9.10 -6.52
C GLN A 280 -25.90 7.82 -6.23
N ALA A 281 -26.46 6.91 -5.44
CA ALA A 281 -25.89 5.60 -5.19
C ALA A 281 -25.71 4.81 -6.50
N GLU A 282 -26.74 4.79 -7.35
CA GLU A 282 -26.69 4.18 -8.68
C GLU A 282 -25.59 4.80 -9.56
N ALA A 283 -25.51 6.13 -9.59
CA ALA A 283 -24.54 6.84 -10.40
C ALA A 283 -23.10 6.43 -10.05
N TYR A 284 -22.76 6.36 -8.75
CA TYR A 284 -21.44 5.92 -8.31
C TYR A 284 -21.16 4.44 -8.63
N LEU A 285 -22.17 3.56 -8.55
CA LEU A 285 -22.02 2.15 -8.95
C LEU A 285 -21.74 2.02 -10.45
N LEU A 286 -22.42 2.80 -11.28
CA LEU A 286 -22.17 2.81 -12.72
C LEU A 286 -20.78 3.37 -13.06
N GLU A 287 -20.35 4.43 -12.36
CA GLU A 287 -18.98 4.93 -12.52
C GLU A 287 -17.92 3.93 -12.01
N ALA A 288 -18.21 3.17 -10.96
CA ALA A 288 -17.33 2.11 -10.47
C ALA A 288 -17.21 0.96 -11.49
N LYS A 289 -18.32 0.59 -12.14
CA LYS A 289 -18.34 -0.46 -13.18
C LYS A 289 -17.37 -0.20 -14.33
N GLU A 290 -17.17 1.08 -14.70
CA GLU A 290 -16.29 1.46 -15.82
C GLU A 290 -14.79 1.29 -15.50
N VAL A 291 -14.43 1.15 -14.22
CA VAL A 291 -13.03 1.17 -13.77
C VAL A 291 -12.64 -0.03 -12.91
N ALA A 292 -13.60 -0.84 -12.49
CA ALA A 292 -13.36 -2.01 -11.66
C ALA A 292 -12.97 -3.22 -12.51
N ASP A 293 -12.01 -4.00 -12.03
CA ASP A 293 -11.62 -5.29 -12.63
C ASP A 293 -12.59 -6.41 -12.21
N ASP A 294 -13.14 -6.33 -10.98
CA ASP A 294 -14.12 -7.27 -10.43
C ASP A 294 -15.49 -6.60 -10.33
N LEU A 295 -16.49 -7.22 -10.93
CA LEU A 295 -17.87 -6.69 -11.00
C LEU A 295 -18.82 -7.31 -9.97
N GLU A 296 -18.39 -8.28 -9.15
CA GLU A 296 -19.27 -9.03 -8.24
C GLU A 296 -20.01 -8.14 -7.25
N GLU A 297 -19.27 -7.28 -6.54
CA GLU A 297 -19.86 -6.35 -5.57
C GLU A 297 -20.77 -5.31 -6.23
N ILE A 298 -20.36 -4.82 -7.40
CA ILE A 298 -21.15 -3.83 -8.17
C ILE A 298 -22.44 -4.45 -8.65
N ALA A 299 -22.37 -5.67 -9.20
CA ALA A 299 -23.53 -6.43 -9.67
C ALA A 299 -24.51 -6.70 -8.53
N LEU A 300 -23.98 -7.13 -7.36
CA LEU A 300 -24.79 -7.36 -6.17
C LEU A 300 -25.56 -6.10 -5.76
N ARG A 301 -24.89 -4.96 -5.65
CA ARG A 301 -25.49 -3.71 -5.20
C ARG A 301 -26.48 -3.13 -6.23
N LEU A 302 -26.11 -3.14 -7.52
CA LEU A 302 -27.02 -2.66 -8.57
C LEU A 302 -28.25 -3.55 -8.73
N THR A 303 -28.11 -4.87 -8.74
CA THR A 303 -29.25 -5.78 -8.87
C THR A 303 -30.17 -5.69 -7.66
N THR A 304 -29.64 -5.48 -6.45
CA THR A 304 -30.44 -5.25 -5.24
C THR A 304 -31.21 -3.92 -5.35
N LEU A 305 -30.54 -2.83 -5.71
CA LEU A 305 -31.14 -1.52 -5.89
C LEU A 305 -32.26 -1.54 -6.96
N TYR A 306 -32.01 -2.21 -8.08
CA TYR A 306 -33.01 -2.33 -9.17
C TYR A 306 -34.21 -3.20 -8.78
N LEU A 307 -34.01 -4.25 -7.99
CA LEU A 307 -35.13 -5.04 -7.45
C LEU A 307 -35.98 -4.23 -6.50
N GLU A 308 -35.41 -3.44 -5.59
CA GLU A 308 -36.15 -2.57 -4.67
C GLU A 308 -36.98 -1.51 -5.42
N GLN A 309 -36.49 -1.08 -6.58
CA GLN A 309 -37.16 -0.11 -7.44
C GLN A 309 -38.07 -0.75 -8.50
N GLU A 310 -38.26 -2.07 -8.50
CA GLU A 310 -39.05 -2.83 -9.49
C GLU A 310 -38.54 -2.63 -10.94
N ARG A 311 -37.24 -2.33 -11.12
CA ARG A 311 -36.56 -2.12 -12.42
C ARG A 311 -36.02 -3.43 -12.96
N PHE A 312 -36.85 -4.42 -13.14
CA PHE A 312 -36.48 -5.82 -13.42
C PHE A 312 -35.69 -6.01 -14.72
N ASP A 313 -35.99 -5.23 -15.78
CA ASP A 313 -35.19 -5.30 -17.01
C ASP A 313 -33.74 -4.95 -16.81
N GLN A 314 -33.43 -4.04 -15.87
CA GLN A 314 -32.05 -3.66 -15.55
C GLN A 314 -31.34 -4.72 -14.70
N VAL A 315 -32.09 -5.46 -13.88
CA VAL A 315 -31.55 -6.66 -13.21
C VAL A 315 -31.14 -7.70 -14.25
N LEU A 316 -32.01 -7.95 -15.26
CA LEU A 316 -31.73 -8.93 -16.30
C LEU A 316 -30.57 -8.56 -17.23
N ALA A 317 -30.18 -7.29 -17.31
CA ALA A 317 -28.98 -6.89 -18.05
C ALA A 317 -27.70 -7.55 -17.50
N TRP A 318 -27.72 -8.02 -16.25
CA TRP A 318 -26.61 -8.74 -15.62
C TRP A 318 -26.63 -10.26 -15.89
N GLN A 319 -27.63 -10.81 -16.53
CA GLN A 319 -27.78 -12.26 -16.78
C GLN A 319 -26.65 -12.84 -17.64
N ASN A 320 -26.03 -12.02 -18.51
CA ASN A 320 -24.97 -12.44 -19.42
C ASN A 320 -23.57 -12.01 -18.96
N GLU A 321 -23.45 -11.36 -17.82
CA GLU A 321 -22.17 -11.00 -17.23
C GLU A 321 -21.64 -12.19 -16.40
N GLU A 322 -20.30 -12.28 -16.27
CA GLU A 322 -19.65 -13.33 -15.44
C GLU A 322 -19.79 -12.94 -13.96
N VAL A 323 -20.97 -13.19 -13.38
CA VAL A 323 -21.24 -12.99 -11.94
C VAL A 323 -21.62 -14.33 -11.31
N GLU A 324 -20.86 -14.69 -10.28
CA GLU A 324 -21.00 -15.99 -9.60
C GLU A 324 -21.69 -15.87 -8.23
N THR A 325 -21.78 -14.67 -7.67
CA THR A 325 -22.39 -14.44 -6.35
C THR A 325 -23.82 -14.97 -6.31
N VAL A 326 -24.08 -15.88 -5.38
CA VAL A 326 -25.38 -16.56 -5.21
C VAL A 326 -26.54 -15.56 -5.09
N VAL A 327 -26.31 -14.44 -4.34
CA VAL A 327 -27.35 -13.43 -4.12
C VAL A 327 -27.65 -12.67 -5.42
N THR A 328 -26.64 -12.34 -6.23
CA THR A 328 -26.85 -11.68 -7.53
C THR A 328 -27.62 -12.58 -8.48
N ARG A 329 -27.26 -13.86 -8.56
CA ARG A 329 -27.99 -14.86 -9.35
C ARG A 329 -29.43 -15.04 -8.87
N TRP A 330 -29.65 -14.98 -7.55
CA TRP A 330 -31.02 -15.01 -7.00
C TRP A 330 -31.79 -13.73 -7.32
N ASN A 331 -31.18 -12.57 -7.29
CA ASN A 331 -31.79 -11.32 -7.72
C ASN A 331 -32.25 -11.41 -9.20
N ILE A 332 -31.44 -11.99 -10.07
CA ILE A 332 -31.80 -12.26 -11.48
C ILE A 332 -32.99 -13.21 -11.56
N ALA A 333 -32.97 -14.31 -10.81
CA ALA A 333 -34.07 -15.28 -10.77
C ALA A 333 -35.39 -14.63 -10.29
N ARG A 334 -35.34 -13.75 -9.29
CA ARG A 334 -36.49 -12.95 -8.80
C ARG A 334 -37.04 -12.01 -9.88
N ALA A 335 -36.13 -11.36 -10.61
CA ALA A 335 -36.56 -10.47 -11.72
C ALA A 335 -37.23 -11.26 -12.86
N LEU A 336 -36.69 -12.46 -13.19
CA LEU A 336 -37.31 -13.36 -14.18
C LEU A 336 -38.75 -13.74 -13.75
N ALA A 337 -38.94 -14.10 -12.48
CA ALA A 337 -40.24 -14.42 -11.94
C ALA A 337 -41.21 -13.21 -11.98
N ALA A 338 -40.74 -12.02 -11.60
CA ALA A 338 -41.54 -10.80 -11.60
C ALA A 338 -41.96 -10.37 -13.02
N LEU A 339 -41.20 -10.69 -14.05
CA LEU A 339 -41.51 -10.45 -15.46
C LEU A 339 -42.31 -11.61 -16.11
N GLU A 340 -42.83 -12.54 -15.31
CA GLU A 340 -43.63 -13.70 -15.78
C GLU A 340 -42.86 -14.62 -16.76
N LYS A 341 -41.53 -14.60 -16.74
CA LYS A 341 -40.65 -15.51 -17.50
C LYS A 341 -40.49 -16.84 -16.75
N THR A 342 -41.63 -17.52 -16.55
CA THR A 342 -41.76 -18.65 -15.61
C THR A 342 -40.76 -19.79 -15.87
N GLU A 343 -40.54 -20.19 -17.13
CA GLU A 343 -39.66 -21.29 -17.47
C GLU A 343 -38.19 -20.95 -17.12
N GLU A 344 -37.74 -19.73 -17.47
CA GLU A 344 -36.39 -19.25 -17.17
C GLU A 344 -36.20 -19.09 -15.65
N ALA A 345 -37.18 -18.56 -14.94
CA ALA A 345 -37.18 -18.38 -13.50
C ALA A 345 -37.04 -19.76 -12.77
N VAL A 346 -37.85 -20.76 -13.17
CA VAL A 346 -37.79 -22.11 -12.58
C VAL A 346 -36.41 -22.72 -12.78
N SER A 347 -35.80 -22.59 -13.96
CA SER A 347 -34.45 -23.08 -14.23
C SER A 347 -33.42 -22.41 -13.31
N ALA A 348 -33.48 -21.08 -13.17
CA ALA A 348 -32.58 -20.31 -12.31
C ALA A 348 -32.73 -20.68 -10.81
N TYR A 349 -33.98 -20.85 -10.33
CA TYR A 349 -34.22 -21.32 -8.97
C TYR A 349 -33.72 -22.74 -8.74
N GLN A 350 -33.87 -23.61 -9.74
CA GLN A 350 -33.36 -24.99 -9.65
C GLN A 350 -31.82 -25.05 -9.55
N GLU A 351 -31.12 -24.19 -10.29
CA GLU A 351 -29.66 -24.10 -10.21
C GLU A 351 -29.19 -23.60 -8.84
N LEU A 352 -29.94 -22.69 -8.19
CA LEU A 352 -29.62 -22.10 -6.89
C LEU A 352 -30.08 -22.95 -5.70
N TYR A 353 -30.83 -24.04 -5.96
CA TYR A 353 -31.51 -24.79 -4.90
C TYR A 353 -30.55 -25.36 -3.86
N GLU A 354 -29.42 -25.95 -4.29
CA GLU A 354 -28.46 -26.54 -3.35
C GLU A 354 -27.79 -25.48 -2.44
N ASP A 355 -27.56 -24.28 -2.97
CA ASP A 355 -26.95 -23.17 -2.22
C ASP A 355 -27.93 -22.49 -1.26
N LEU A 356 -29.24 -22.48 -1.58
CA LEU A 356 -30.26 -21.73 -0.86
C LEU A 356 -31.36 -22.60 -0.22
N LYS A 357 -31.20 -23.92 -0.20
CA LYS A 357 -32.20 -24.88 0.33
C LYS A 357 -32.53 -24.74 1.81
N ASP A 358 -31.71 -23.99 2.55
CA ASP A 358 -31.94 -23.70 3.96
C ASP A 358 -32.43 -22.23 4.20
N ASN A 359 -32.67 -21.47 3.11
CA ASN A 359 -33.21 -20.12 3.17
C ASN A 359 -34.73 -20.12 3.00
N PRO A 360 -35.53 -19.75 4.05
CA PRO A 360 -36.98 -19.79 3.98
C PRO A 360 -37.58 -18.86 2.89
N GLU A 361 -37.02 -17.65 2.70
CA GLU A 361 -37.51 -16.72 1.70
C GLU A 361 -37.36 -17.27 0.27
N PHE A 362 -36.20 -17.90 0.00
CA PHE A 362 -35.97 -18.57 -1.27
C PHE A 362 -36.94 -19.72 -1.48
N LEU A 363 -37.09 -20.61 -0.48
CA LEU A 363 -37.98 -21.77 -0.60
C LEU A 363 -39.45 -21.37 -0.78
N GLU A 364 -39.93 -20.36 -0.05
CA GLU A 364 -41.27 -19.82 -0.19
C GLU A 364 -41.51 -19.34 -1.63
N ALA A 365 -40.63 -18.47 -2.14
CA ALA A 365 -40.75 -17.94 -3.50
C ALA A 365 -40.70 -19.07 -4.53
N TYR A 366 -39.85 -20.08 -4.32
CA TYR A 366 -39.73 -21.23 -5.23
C TYR A 366 -40.98 -22.09 -5.25
N VAL A 367 -41.64 -22.33 -4.10
CA VAL A 367 -42.91 -23.06 -4.03
C VAL A 367 -43.98 -22.38 -4.87
N TYR A 368 -44.15 -21.05 -4.72
CA TYR A 368 -45.16 -20.30 -5.50
C TYR A 368 -44.83 -20.35 -6.99
N LEU A 369 -43.60 -20.19 -7.39
CA LEU A 369 -43.16 -20.25 -8.79
C LEU A 369 -43.41 -21.63 -9.40
N LEU A 370 -43.08 -22.74 -8.71
CA LEU A 370 -43.31 -24.10 -9.18
C LEU A 370 -44.79 -24.40 -9.31
N ARG A 371 -45.66 -23.90 -8.40
CA ARG A 371 -47.10 -24.01 -8.50
C ARG A 371 -47.62 -23.31 -9.74
N GLU A 372 -47.14 -22.09 -10.03
CA GLU A 372 -47.51 -21.33 -11.20
C GLU A 372 -47.06 -22.02 -12.50
N ALA A 373 -45.87 -22.61 -12.50
CA ALA A 373 -45.36 -23.46 -13.60
C ALA A 373 -46.11 -24.76 -13.77
N GLY A 374 -46.95 -25.20 -12.82
CA GLY A 374 -47.71 -26.43 -12.85
C GLY A 374 -46.92 -27.67 -12.39
N ASP A 375 -45.69 -27.51 -11.85
CA ASP A 375 -44.92 -28.61 -11.24
C ASP A 375 -45.34 -28.83 -9.78
N VAL A 376 -46.54 -29.38 -9.61
CA VAL A 376 -47.14 -29.64 -8.29
C VAL A 376 -46.27 -30.61 -7.46
N SER A 377 -45.59 -31.57 -8.11
CA SER A 377 -44.79 -32.60 -7.43
C SER A 377 -43.55 -31.95 -6.77
N LYS A 378 -42.84 -31.11 -7.50
CA LYS A 378 -41.66 -30.38 -6.97
C LYS A 378 -42.07 -29.31 -5.99
N ALA A 379 -43.18 -28.57 -6.24
CA ALA A 379 -43.74 -27.60 -5.30
C ALA A 379 -44.02 -28.22 -3.93
N ARG A 380 -44.61 -29.41 -3.89
CA ARG A 380 -44.86 -30.15 -2.63
C ARG A 380 -43.58 -30.56 -1.91
N GLU A 381 -42.56 -31.00 -2.65
CA GLU A 381 -41.25 -31.37 -2.08
C GLU A 381 -40.61 -30.12 -1.40
N VAL A 382 -40.52 -29.02 -2.10
CA VAL A 382 -39.93 -27.77 -1.60
C VAL A 382 -40.75 -27.19 -0.44
N ALA A 383 -42.09 -27.24 -0.50
CA ALA A 383 -42.96 -26.80 0.59
C ALA A 383 -42.76 -27.64 1.87
N ASN A 384 -42.54 -28.95 1.74
CA ASN A 384 -42.21 -29.79 2.87
C ASN A 384 -40.88 -29.40 3.52
N GLN A 385 -39.89 -29.05 2.72
CA GLN A 385 -38.60 -28.57 3.21
C GLN A 385 -38.74 -27.20 3.91
N TYR A 386 -39.49 -26.27 3.34
CA TYR A 386 -39.80 -24.99 3.98
C TYR A 386 -40.46 -25.20 5.35
N LEU A 387 -41.49 -26.07 5.44
CA LEU A 387 -42.18 -26.35 6.69
C LEU A 387 -41.33 -27.07 7.73
N ALA A 388 -40.26 -27.75 7.33
CA ALA A 388 -39.28 -28.28 8.27
C ALA A 388 -38.48 -27.17 8.97
N ILE A 389 -38.32 -26.02 8.32
CA ILE A 389 -37.60 -24.84 8.86
C ILE A 389 -38.58 -23.90 9.59
N VAL A 390 -39.78 -23.68 9.02
CA VAL A 390 -40.83 -22.77 9.51
C VAL A 390 -42.13 -23.55 9.73
N PRO A 391 -42.20 -24.40 10.78
CA PRO A 391 -43.34 -25.32 10.96
C PRO A 391 -44.65 -24.63 11.31
N ASP A 392 -44.62 -23.40 11.81
CA ASP A 392 -45.81 -22.65 12.27
C ASP A 392 -46.44 -21.79 11.17
N ASP A 393 -45.96 -21.85 9.90
CA ASP A 393 -46.52 -21.12 8.79
C ASP A 393 -47.84 -21.80 8.29
N VAL A 394 -48.97 -21.27 8.76
CA VAL A 394 -50.30 -21.75 8.42
C VAL A 394 -50.64 -21.57 6.93
N GLN A 395 -50.09 -20.54 6.29
CA GLN A 395 -50.36 -20.30 4.87
C GLN A 395 -49.67 -21.35 4.00
N MET A 396 -48.40 -21.59 4.27
CA MET A 396 -47.64 -22.63 3.57
C MET A 396 -48.20 -24.03 3.87
N GLN A 397 -48.63 -24.31 5.11
CA GLN A 397 -49.25 -25.58 5.43
C GLN A 397 -50.55 -25.79 4.64
N THR A 398 -51.41 -24.74 4.53
CA THR A 398 -52.60 -24.80 3.73
C THR A 398 -52.33 -25.02 2.25
N LEU A 399 -51.30 -24.35 1.74
CA LEU A 399 -50.81 -24.53 0.37
C LEU A 399 -50.35 -25.98 0.13
N TYR A 400 -49.47 -26.50 1.01
CA TYR A 400 -48.99 -27.86 0.96
C TYR A 400 -50.09 -28.93 0.93
N ASP A 401 -51.15 -28.72 1.74
CA ASP A 401 -52.31 -29.67 1.78
C ASP A 401 -53.16 -29.58 0.53
N SER A 402 -53.09 -28.47 -0.23
CA SER A 402 -53.82 -28.26 -1.48
C SER A 402 -53.04 -28.69 -2.75
N LEU A 403 -51.73 -28.86 -2.66
CA LEU A 403 -50.88 -29.37 -3.70
C LEU A 403 -51.00 -30.94 -3.78
#